data_141f8510c03be18680b6be41fc3540f3
#
_entry.id   141f8510c03be18680b6be41fc3540f3
#
_cell.length_a   1.000
_cell.length_b   1.000
_cell.length_c   1.000
_cell.angle_alpha   90.00
_cell.angle_beta   90.00
_cell.angle_gamma   90.00
#
_symmetry.space_group_name_H-M   'P 1'
#
loop_
_entity.id
_entity.type
_entity.pdbx_description
1 polymer ?
#
loop_
_entity_poly.entity_id
_entity_poly.type
_entity_poly.pdbx_seq_one_letter_code
_entity_poly.pdbx_strand_id
1 'polypeptide(L)'
;MASLRTISVTRFMAAPPATIFDLLADPRKHSLFDGSGTVTGVKDAPVRLALGSTFSMDMKMKLGYVTRNRVVVFEENRSIAWHHVARFIWRYDLEEVEGGTNVTESFDYNRPWGFAIEWFKFPDRNRVAMDATLERLESIVTA
;
A
#
# COMPACT_ATOMS: atom_id res chain seq x y z
N MET A 1 14.76 14.31 -0.77
CA MET A 1 15.73 13.29 -0.36
C MET A 1 15.00 12.11 0.26
N ALA A 2 15.34 10.90 -0.16
CA ALA A 2 14.69 9.71 0.39
C ALA A 2 15.05 9.56 1.87
N SER A 3 14.08 9.13 2.68
CA SER A 3 14.29 8.82 4.08
C SER A 3 15.20 7.59 4.21
N LEU A 4 16.09 7.59 5.21
CA LEU A 4 16.93 6.43 5.51
C LEU A 4 16.12 5.21 5.94
N ARG A 5 14.89 5.43 6.43
CA ARG A 5 13.98 4.37 6.84
C ARG A 5 12.75 4.33 5.93
N THR A 6 13.04 4.19 4.65
CA THR A 6 12.02 4.00 3.62
C THR A 6 12.44 2.83 2.73
N ILE A 7 11.49 1.92 2.49
CA ILE A 7 11.67 0.82 1.56
C ILE A 7 10.77 1.11 0.37
N SER A 8 11.29 0.92 -0.84
CA SER A 8 10.50 1.11 -2.05
C SER A 8 10.75 -0.04 -3.02
N VAL A 9 9.69 -0.46 -3.69
CA VAL A 9 9.76 -1.41 -4.81
C VAL A 9 8.96 -0.83 -5.97
N THR A 10 9.46 -1.04 -7.19
CA THR A 10 8.83 -0.52 -8.41
C THR A 10 8.58 -1.65 -9.38
N ARG A 11 7.44 -1.61 -10.06
CA ARG A 11 7.10 -2.59 -11.09
C ARG A 11 6.37 -1.91 -12.23
N PHE A 12 6.78 -2.20 -13.46
CA PHE A 12 6.04 -1.78 -14.64
C PHE A 12 4.82 -2.66 -14.82
N MET A 13 3.68 -2.03 -15.16
CA MET A 13 2.42 -2.72 -15.44
C MET A 13 1.86 -2.20 -16.75
N ALA A 14 1.48 -3.10 -17.65
CA ALA A 14 0.92 -2.75 -18.95
C ALA A 14 -0.57 -2.41 -18.80
N ALA A 15 -0.87 -1.33 -18.08
CA ALA A 15 -2.21 -0.85 -17.82
C ALA A 15 -2.18 0.66 -17.58
N PRO A 16 -3.29 1.38 -17.87
CA PRO A 16 -3.37 2.82 -17.59
C PRO A 16 -3.33 3.11 -16.09
N PRO A 17 -2.81 4.27 -15.68
CA PRO A 17 -2.80 4.64 -14.26
C PRO A 17 -4.18 4.60 -13.60
N ALA A 18 -5.23 5.02 -14.32
CA ALA A 18 -6.59 5.04 -13.78
C ALA A 18 -7.07 3.65 -13.36
N THR A 19 -6.77 2.62 -14.16
CA THR A 19 -7.17 1.25 -13.85
C THR A 19 -6.51 0.75 -12.56
N ILE A 20 -5.23 1.07 -12.40
CA ILE A 20 -4.46 0.69 -11.22
C ILE A 20 -4.93 1.49 -10.00
N PHE A 21 -5.10 2.79 -10.17
CA PHE A 21 -5.49 3.69 -9.09
C PHE A 21 -6.87 3.34 -8.52
N ASP A 22 -7.80 2.94 -9.37
CA ASP A 22 -9.15 2.57 -8.93
C ASP A 22 -9.11 1.40 -7.94
N LEU A 23 -8.19 0.46 -8.11
CA LEU A 23 -8.03 -0.63 -7.14
C LEU A 23 -7.43 -0.12 -5.82
N LEU A 24 -6.44 0.76 -5.91
CA LEU A 24 -5.80 1.32 -4.72
C LEU A 24 -6.76 2.20 -3.91
N ALA A 25 -7.63 2.92 -4.60
CA ALA A 25 -8.60 3.81 -3.96
C ALA A 25 -9.85 3.08 -3.46
N ASP A 26 -9.99 1.80 -3.74
CA ASP A 26 -11.12 0.98 -3.28
C ASP A 26 -10.65 0.07 -2.14
N PRO A 27 -10.98 0.43 -0.87
CA PRO A 27 -10.48 -0.35 0.26
C PRO A 27 -10.98 -1.81 0.26
N ARG A 28 -12.10 -2.09 -0.41
CA ARG A 28 -12.64 -3.45 -0.48
C ARG A 28 -11.82 -4.35 -1.40
N LYS A 29 -10.96 -3.78 -2.23
CA LYS A 29 -10.09 -4.53 -3.14
C LYS A 29 -8.71 -4.83 -2.54
N HIS A 30 -8.36 -4.20 -1.42
CA HIS A 30 -7.02 -4.33 -0.84
C HIS A 30 -6.67 -5.79 -0.52
N SER A 31 -7.61 -6.58 -0.04
CA SER A 31 -7.36 -8.00 0.26
C SER A 31 -7.05 -8.82 -0.99
N LEU A 32 -7.44 -8.35 -2.18
CA LEU A 32 -7.20 -9.08 -3.43
C LEU A 32 -5.73 -9.03 -3.86
N PHE A 33 -5.05 -7.93 -3.57
CA PHE A 33 -3.66 -7.75 -4.02
C PHE A 33 -2.65 -7.68 -2.88
N ASP A 34 -3.08 -7.62 -1.62
CA ASP A 34 -2.14 -7.59 -0.49
C ASP A 34 -1.27 -8.83 -0.44
N GLY A 35 0.04 -8.64 -0.60
CA GLY A 35 1.02 -9.72 -0.62
C GLY A 35 1.48 -10.17 0.75
N SER A 36 1.13 -9.44 1.82
CA SER A 36 1.51 -9.83 3.18
C SER A 36 0.69 -11.01 3.70
N GLY A 37 -0.50 -11.21 3.13
CA GLY A 37 -1.44 -12.23 3.62
C GLY A 37 -2.10 -11.86 4.93
N THR A 38 -1.86 -10.65 5.45
CA THR A 38 -2.43 -10.23 6.73
C THR A 38 -3.74 -9.47 6.61
N VAL A 39 -4.01 -8.88 5.43
CA VAL A 39 -5.27 -8.17 5.18
C VAL A 39 -6.33 -9.19 4.76
N THR A 40 -7.34 -9.41 5.59
CA THR A 40 -8.40 -10.40 5.33
C THR A 40 -9.68 -9.77 4.81
N GLY A 41 -9.87 -8.47 5.00
CA GLY A 41 -11.04 -7.77 4.48
C GLY A 41 -11.13 -6.36 5.01
N VAL A 42 -12.20 -5.66 4.64
CA VAL A 42 -12.50 -4.34 5.14
C VAL A 42 -13.49 -4.45 6.30
N LYS A 43 -13.24 -3.69 7.37
CA LYS A 43 -14.16 -3.62 8.49
C LYS A 43 -15.11 -2.43 8.35
N ASP A 44 -14.54 -1.28 8.05
CA ASP A 44 -15.30 -0.04 7.89
C ASP A 44 -14.55 0.88 6.95
N ALA A 45 -15.22 1.34 5.89
CA ALA A 45 -14.58 2.17 4.90
C ALA A 45 -15.62 2.86 4.00
N PRO A 46 -15.27 4.03 3.43
CA PRO A 46 -16.08 4.62 2.37
C PRO A 46 -16.02 3.76 1.10
N VAL A 47 -16.91 4.05 0.16
CA VAL A 47 -16.93 3.34 -1.13
C VAL A 47 -15.62 3.57 -1.89
N ARG A 48 -15.10 4.80 -1.83
CA ARG A 48 -13.84 5.18 -2.46
C ARG A 48 -13.07 6.10 -1.52
N LEU A 49 -11.76 5.87 -1.44
CA LEU A 49 -10.89 6.68 -0.61
C LEU A 49 -10.70 8.07 -1.21
N ALA A 50 -10.52 9.06 -0.35
CA ALA A 50 -10.20 10.44 -0.70
C ALA A 50 -9.28 10.99 0.39
N LEU A 51 -8.74 12.18 0.19
CA LEU A 51 -7.89 12.80 1.20
C LEU A 51 -8.66 12.93 2.52
N GLY A 52 -8.03 12.47 3.60
CA GLY A 52 -8.63 12.51 4.94
C GLY A 52 -9.58 11.35 5.24
N SER A 53 -9.90 10.50 4.28
CA SER A 53 -10.70 9.30 4.53
C SER A 53 -10.03 8.42 5.57
N THR A 54 -10.86 7.87 6.47
CA THR A 54 -10.41 6.83 7.41
C THR A 54 -11.02 5.50 6.99
N PHE A 55 -10.27 4.44 7.16
CA PHE A 55 -10.77 3.10 6.87
C PHE A 55 -10.12 2.10 7.80
N SER A 56 -10.87 1.06 8.14
CA SER A 56 -10.42 0.00 9.04
C SER A 56 -10.39 -1.30 8.27
N MET A 57 -9.30 -2.05 8.45
CA MET A 57 -9.09 -3.33 7.78
C MET A 57 -9.07 -4.44 8.81
N ASP A 58 -9.71 -5.56 8.48
CA ASP A 58 -9.55 -6.79 9.23
C ASP A 58 -8.20 -7.39 8.87
N MET A 59 -7.41 -7.66 9.89
CA MET A 59 -6.06 -8.17 9.75
C MET A 59 -5.94 -9.48 10.51
N LYS A 60 -5.04 -10.34 10.05
CA LYS A 60 -4.76 -11.58 10.73
C LYS A 60 -3.28 -11.93 10.61
N MET A 61 -2.62 -12.10 11.74
CA MET A 61 -1.31 -12.74 11.83
C MET A 61 -1.51 -14.07 12.55
N LYS A 62 -1.27 -14.18 13.85
CA LYS A 62 -1.66 -15.33 14.65
C LYS A 62 -3.07 -15.17 15.19
N LEU A 63 -3.43 -13.93 15.52
CA LEU A 63 -4.75 -13.54 15.99
C LEU A 63 -5.29 -12.46 15.07
N GLY A 64 -6.62 -12.38 14.99
CA GLY A 64 -7.29 -11.32 14.27
C GLY A 64 -7.15 -9.99 15.01
N TYR A 65 -6.97 -8.92 14.26
CA TYR A 65 -6.93 -7.56 14.80
C TYR A 65 -7.42 -6.59 13.72
N VAL A 66 -7.70 -5.36 14.13
CA VAL A 66 -8.19 -4.32 13.23
C VAL A 66 -7.16 -3.20 13.18
N THR A 67 -6.79 -2.77 11.97
CA THR A 67 -5.99 -1.56 11.80
C THR A 67 -6.87 -0.42 11.36
N ARG A 68 -6.56 0.78 11.86
CA ARG A 68 -7.18 2.01 11.39
C ARG A 68 -6.18 2.78 10.57
N ASN A 69 -6.63 3.24 9.41
CA ASN A 69 -5.79 3.95 8.46
C ASN A 69 -6.44 5.27 8.09
N ARG A 70 -5.61 6.26 7.79
CA ARG A 70 -6.09 7.57 7.32
C ARG A 70 -5.31 7.98 6.09
N VAL A 71 -6.03 8.37 5.04
CA VAL A 71 -5.42 8.84 3.80
C VAL A 71 -4.81 10.22 4.02
N VAL A 72 -3.52 10.35 3.77
CA VAL A 72 -2.76 11.58 3.98
C VAL A 72 -2.23 12.19 2.68
N VAL A 73 -2.20 11.42 1.60
CA VAL A 73 -1.88 11.90 0.25
C VAL A 73 -2.90 11.31 -0.69
N PHE A 74 -3.48 12.14 -1.55
CA PHE A 74 -4.41 11.68 -2.57
C PHE A 74 -4.32 12.61 -3.79
N GLU A 75 -3.71 12.12 -4.85
CA GLU A 75 -3.68 12.77 -6.16
C GLU A 75 -4.21 11.76 -7.16
N GLU A 76 -5.36 12.04 -7.75
CA GLU A 76 -6.06 11.11 -8.64
C GLU A 76 -5.14 10.57 -9.72
N ASN A 77 -5.07 9.24 -9.83
CA ASN A 77 -4.28 8.51 -10.81
C ASN A 77 -2.76 8.70 -10.68
N ARG A 78 -2.26 9.30 -9.59
CA ARG A 78 -0.84 9.57 -9.40
C ARG A 78 -0.28 9.10 -8.08
N SER A 79 -0.92 9.45 -6.96
CA SER A 79 -0.37 9.11 -5.65
C SER A 79 -1.47 8.91 -4.62
N ILE A 80 -1.30 7.88 -3.80
CA ILE A 80 -2.14 7.66 -2.64
C ILE A 80 -1.26 7.14 -1.50
N ALA A 81 -1.46 7.68 -0.31
CA ALA A 81 -0.75 7.23 0.87
C ALA A 81 -1.64 7.32 2.09
N TRP A 82 -1.40 6.41 3.05
CA TRP A 82 -2.13 6.43 4.30
C TRP A 82 -1.22 6.11 5.47
N HIS A 83 -1.58 6.68 6.63
CA HIS A 83 -1.00 6.29 7.90
C HIS A 83 -1.44 4.88 8.24
N HIS A 84 -0.50 4.10 8.72
CA HIS A 84 -0.76 2.78 9.26
C HIS A 84 -0.51 2.81 10.77
N VAL A 85 -0.41 1.64 11.40
CA VAL A 85 -0.08 1.53 12.82
C VAL A 85 1.22 2.28 13.13
N ALA A 86 1.29 2.95 14.29
CA ALA A 86 2.44 3.72 14.74
C ALA A 86 2.83 4.87 13.79
N ARG A 87 1.88 5.36 13.00
CA ARG A 87 2.06 6.44 12.03
C ARG A 87 3.04 6.11 10.91
N PHE A 88 3.32 4.85 10.68
CA PHE A 88 4.05 4.43 9.49
C PHE A 88 3.19 4.70 8.26
N ILE A 89 3.83 5.03 7.14
CA ILE A 89 3.13 5.45 5.93
C ILE A 89 3.34 4.41 4.84
N TRP A 90 2.24 3.93 4.29
CA TRP A 90 2.20 3.16 3.06
C TRP A 90 1.84 4.10 1.92
N ARG A 91 2.60 4.04 0.83
CA ARG A 91 2.42 4.96 -0.30
C ARG A 91 2.54 4.22 -1.62
N TYR A 92 1.69 4.60 -2.55
CA TYR A 92 1.77 4.17 -3.95
C TYR A 92 1.90 5.39 -4.83
N ASP A 93 2.90 5.38 -5.73
CA ASP A 93 3.12 6.43 -6.72
C ASP A 93 3.05 5.80 -8.11
N LEU A 94 2.30 6.42 -9.00
CA LEU A 94 2.07 5.95 -10.36
C LEU A 94 2.65 6.96 -11.34
N GLU A 95 3.53 6.48 -12.22
CA GLU A 95 4.10 7.29 -13.29
C GLU A 95 3.68 6.69 -14.62
N GLU A 96 2.89 7.45 -15.37
CA GLU A 96 2.51 7.02 -16.71
C GLU A 96 3.72 7.05 -17.63
N VAL A 97 3.97 5.94 -18.31
CA VAL A 97 5.07 5.79 -19.26
C VAL A 97 4.54 5.16 -20.52
N GLU A 98 5.39 5.09 -21.56
CA GLU A 98 4.97 4.45 -22.81
C GLU A 98 4.59 2.98 -22.56
N GLY A 99 3.39 2.62 -22.95
CA GLY A 99 2.88 1.27 -22.84
C GLY A 99 2.28 0.88 -21.50
N GLY A 100 2.28 1.78 -20.53
CA GLY A 100 1.68 1.46 -19.21
C GLY A 100 2.05 2.42 -18.11
N THR A 101 2.29 1.86 -16.94
CA THR A 101 2.52 2.63 -15.72
C THR A 101 3.64 1.99 -14.90
N ASN A 102 4.58 2.81 -14.42
CA ASN A 102 5.49 2.39 -13.36
C ASN A 102 4.82 2.63 -12.01
N VAL A 103 4.67 1.58 -11.24
CA VAL A 103 4.04 1.64 -9.92
C VAL A 103 5.12 1.44 -8.87
N THR A 104 5.25 2.40 -7.97
CA THR A 104 6.18 2.33 -6.85
C THR A 104 5.38 2.26 -5.56
N GLU A 105 5.61 1.21 -4.79
CA GLU A 105 5.10 1.09 -3.43
C GLU A 105 6.21 1.41 -2.46
N SER A 106 5.93 2.24 -1.45
CA SER A 106 6.89 2.65 -0.44
C SER A 106 6.32 2.43 0.95
N PHE A 107 7.18 2.00 1.86
CA PHE A 107 6.88 1.90 3.28
C PHE A 107 7.84 2.82 4.04
N ASP A 108 7.29 3.87 4.64
CA ASP A 108 8.07 4.86 5.39
C ASP A 108 7.87 4.62 6.88
N TYR A 109 8.94 4.16 7.54
CA TYR A 109 8.98 3.93 8.97
C TYR A 109 9.96 4.88 9.67
N ASN A 110 10.25 6.03 9.05
CA ASN A 110 11.15 7.04 9.60
C ASN A 110 10.46 7.81 10.74
N ARG A 111 10.43 7.18 11.91
CA ARG A 111 9.87 7.69 13.16
C ARG A 111 10.86 7.40 14.27
N PRO A 112 10.77 8.10 15.43
CA PRO A 112 11.68 7.84 16.55
C PRO A 112 11.72 6.36 16.99
N TRP A 113 10.61 5.64 16.80
CA TRP A 113 10.49 4.22 17.14
C TRP A 113 10.78 3.28 15.97
N GLY A 114 11.24 3.82 14.84
CA GLY A 114 11.51 3.01 13.63
C GLY A 114 12.59 1.96 13.84
N PHE A 115 13.51 2.16 14.80
CA PHE A 115 14.53 1.18 15.12
C PHE A 115 13.93 -0.16 15.56
N ALA A 116 12.76 -0.16 16.18
CA ALA A 116 12.10 -1.40 16.61
C ALA A 116 11.65 -2.23 15.40
N ILE A 117 11.27 -1.57 14.31
CA ILE A 117 10.90 -2.24 13.06
C ILE A 117 12.13 -2.96 12.48
N GLU A 118 13.28 -2.30 12.47
CA GLU A 118 14.53 -2.90 11.99
C GLU A 118 14.98 -4.07 12.87
N TRP A 119 14.86 -3.90 14.17
CA TRP A 119 15.25 -4.93 15.14
C TRP A 119 14.50 -6.25 14.89
N PHE A 120 13.21 -6.19 14.58
CA PHE A 120 12.38 -7.36 14.31
C PHE A 120 12.40 -7.81 12.85
N LYS A 121 13.25 -7.21 12.01
CA LYS A 121 13.39 -7.51 10.58
C LYS A 121 12.11 -7.32 9.76
N PHE A 122 11.20 -6.46 10.22
CA PHE A 122 10.00 -6.12 9.47
C PHE A 122 10.30 -5.47 8.11
N PRO A 123 11.38 -4.65 7.94
CA PRO A 123 11.68 -4.11 6.62
C PRO A 123 11.88 -5.19 5.55
N ASP A 124 12.59 -6.26 5.86
CA ASP A 124 12.83 -7.34 4.91
C ASP A 124 11.54 -8.08 4.58
N ARG A 125 10.71 -8.35 5.59
CA ARG A 125 9.41 -8.99 5.41
C ARG A 125 8.49 -8.11 4.57
N ASN A 126 8.50 -6.80 4.82
CA ASN A 126 7.67 -5.87 4.07
C ASN A 126 8.11 -5.78 2.61
N ARG A 127 9.42 -5.82 2.34
CA ARG A 127 9.91 -5.82 0.97
C ARG A 127 9.39 -7.02 0.19
N VAL A 128 9.45 -8.21 0.76
CA VAL A 128 8.92 -9.42 0.14
C VAL A 128 7.42 -9.31 -0.09
N ALA A 129 6.69 -8.81 0.91
CA ALA A 129 5.25 -8.60 0.81
C ALA A 129 4.89 -7.55 -0.26
N MET A 130 5.68 -6.48 -0.36
CA MET A 130 5.48 -5.42 -1.35
C MET A 130 5.70 -5.93 -2.77
N ASP A 131 6.75 -6.74 -2.99
CA ASP A 131 6.96 -7.38 -4.29
C ASP A 131 5.78 -8.26 -4.68
N ALA A 132 5.27 -9.05 -3.74
CA ALA A 132 4.11 -9.91 -3.97
C ALA A 132 2.85 -9.09 -4.23
N THR A 133 2.68 -7.97 -3.53
CA THR A 133 1.55 -7.06 -3.73
C THR A 133 1.55 -6.51 -5.16
N LEU A 134 2.69 -6.00 -5.62
CA LEU A 134 2.78 -5.44 -6.98
C LEU A 134 2.58 -6.53 -8.05
N GLU A 135 3.07 -7.71 -7.82
CA GLU A 135 2.86 -8.85 -8.74
C GLU A 135 1.37 -9.20 -8.86
N ARG A 136 0.67 -9.26 -7.73
CA ARG A 136 -0.77 -9.53 -7.72
C ARG A 136 -1.56 -8.41 -8.35
N LEU A 137 -1.20 -7.17 -8.06
CA LEU A 137 -1.84 -6.00 -8.64
C LEU A 137 -1.69 -6.02 -10.17
N GLU A 138 -0.49 -6.32 -10.67
CA GLU A 138 -0.26 -6.47 -12.11
C GLU A 138 -1.15 -7.54 -12.71
N SER A 139 -1.26 -8.71 -12.06
CA SER A 139 -2.10 -9.80 -12.55
C SER A 139 -3.57 -9.39 -12.72
N ILE A 140 -4.06 -8.56 -11.81
CA ILE A 140 -5.45 -8.08 -11.86
C ILE A 140 -5.64 -7.09 -13.00
N VAL A 141 -4.74 -6.11 -13.13
CA VAL A 141 -4.91 -5.01 -14.09
C VAL A 141 -4.56 -5.40 -15.53
N THR A 142 -3.84 -6.48 -15.72
CA THR A 142 -3.46 -6.97 -17.06
C THR A 142 -4.25 -8.22 -17.49
N ALA A 143 -5.19 -8.65 -16.68
CA ALA A 143 -6.03 -9.81 -17.01
C ALA A 143 -7.01 -9.52 -18.15
#